data_4b16371c4baea93acd8ed380767e62e7
#
_entry.id   4b16371c4baea93acd8ed380767e62e7
#
_cell.length_a   1.000
_cell.length_b   1.000
_cell.length_c   1.000
_cell.angle_alpha   90.00
_cell.angle_beta   90.00
_cell.angle_gamma   90.00
#
_symmetry.space_group_name_H-M   'P 1'
#
loop_
_entity.id
_entity.type
_entity.pdbx_description
1 polymer ?
#
loop_
_entity_poly.entity_id
_entity_poly.type
_entity_poly.pdbx_seq_one_letter_code
_entity_poly.pdbx_strand_id
1 'polypeptide(L)'
;FEGIHALNDVIVGKNPKAFKLYIAARSNVVDEDGAVVFQHPWLRLCRRIVRDYKFRGSDANFTLKMWPNVRRGEKLYISPYKENADLMFDSSLPDEVAVLKPFVVPLLEALPQGKYEIADDILRGFERIEIMEESNIAPSSLVREFIGGSIYPS
;
A
#
# COMPACT_ATOMS: atom_id res chain seq x y z
N PHE A 1 -19.75 2.56 7.78
CA PHE A 1 -18.74 3.04 8.73
C PHE A 1 -17.36 2.50 8.29
N GLU A 2 -16.38 3.38 8.09
CA GLU A 2 -15.05 3.04 7.65
C GLU A 2 -13.97 3.81 8.42
N GLY A 3 -12.71 3.38 8.30
CA GLY A 3 -11.56 4.05 8.89
C GLY A 3 -10.80 3.18 9.89
N ILE A 4 -9.69 3.72 10.40
CA ILE A 4 -8.76 2.99 11.28
C ILE A 4 -9.37 2.52 12.62
N HIS A 5 -10.51 3.08 13.01
CA HIS A 5 -11.22 2.73 14.24
C HIS A 5 -12.48 1.88 14.01
N ALA A 6 -12.76 1.50 12.75
CA ALA A 6 -14.00 0.80 12.40
C ALA A 6 -14.17 -0.58 13.06
N LEU A 7 -13.08 -1.21 13.48
CA LEU A 7 -13.10 -2.50 14.20
C LEU A 7 -12.94 -2.36 15.71
N ASN A 8 -12.75 -1.15 16.23
CA ASN A 8 -12.54 -0.91 17.66
C ASN A 8 -13.91 -0.80 18.38
N ASP A 9 -14.23 -1.80 19.19
CA ASP A 9 -15.50 -1.87 19.92
C ASP A 9 -15.70 -0.69 20.89
N VAL A 10 -14.64 -0.06 21.38
CA VAL A 10 -14.74 1.13 22.25
C VAL A 10 -15.30 2.34 21.51
N ILE A 11 -14.95 2.43 20.19
CA ILE A 11 -15.37 3.58 19.35
C ILE A 11 -16.73 3.33 18.71
N VAL A 12 -16.92 2.12 18.15
CA VAL A 12 -18.13 1.80 17.36
C VAL A 12 -19.20 1.06 18.15
N GLY A 13 -18.90 0.69 19.39
CA GLY A 13 -19.75 -0.13 20.22
C GLY A 13 -19.82 -1.59 19.73
N LYS A 14 -20.42 -2.44 20.55
CA LYS A 14 -20.67 -3.84 20.18
C LYS A 14 -21.98 -3.92 19.42
N ASN A 15 -21.92 -3.91 18.10
CA ASN A 15 -23.08 -4.17 17.25
C ASN A 15 -22.99 -5.58 16.64
N PRO A 16 -23.68 -6.59 17.19
CA PRO A 16 -23.58 -7.97 16.72
C PRO A 16 -24.22 -8.20 15.34
N LYS A 17 -24.96 -7.23 14.83
CA LYS A 17 -25.58 -7.30 13.49
C LYS A 17 -24.74 -6.66 12.38
N ALA A 18 -23.68 -5.92 12.74
CA ALA A 18 -22.82 -5.28 11.76
C ALA A 18 -21.81 -6.30 11.22
N PHE A 19 -21.79 -6.51 9.90
CA PHE A 19 -20.72 -7.26 9.24
C PHE A 19 -19.44 -6.43 9.22
N LYS A 20 -18.35 -7.00 9.71
CA LYS A 20 -17.06 -6.32 9.89
C LYS A 20 -16.05 -6.85 8.87
N LEU A 21 -15.57 -5.97 8.01
CA LEU A 21 -14.60 -6.30 6.96
C LEU A 21 -13.25 -5.63 7.23
N TYR A 22 -12.18 -6.42 7.24
CA TYR A 22 -10.81 -5.93 7.25
C TYR A 22 -10.20 -6.07 5.86
N ILE A 23 -9.78 -4.96 5.25
CA ILE A 23 -9.17 -4.93 3.92
C ILE A 23 -7.75 -4.39 4.04
N ALA A 24 -6.76 -5.13 3.52
CA ALA A 24 -5.37 -4.68 3.43
C ALA A 24 -4.61 -5.46 2.38
N ALA A 25 -3.60 -4.82 1.76
CA ALA A 25 -2.61 -5.54 0.97
C ALA A 25 -1.68 -6.31 1.93
N ARG A 26 -1.65 -7.64 1.81
CA ARG A 26 -0.99 -8.55 2.76
C ARG A 26 -0.04 -9.54 2.10
N SER A 27 -0.12 -9.73 0.79
CA SER A 27 0.73 -10.65 0.05
C SER A 27 2.09 -10.04 -0.27
N ASN A 28 3.15 -10.82 -0.03
CA ASN A 28 4.49 -10.52 -0.54
C ASN A 28 4.62 -11.01 -1.99
N VAL A 29 5.52 -10.38 -2.75
CA VAL A 29 5.98 -10.96 -4.01
C VAL A 29 7.15 -11.89 -3.72
N VAL A 30 7.09 -13.09 -4.24
CA VAL A 30 8.14 -14.11 -4.10
C VAL A 30 8.66 -14.49 -5.48
N ASP A 31 9.90 -14.97 -5.54
CA ASP A 31 10.48 -15.55 -6.76
C ASP A 31 10.08 -17.04 -6.91
N GLU A 32 10.62 -17.68 -7.96
CA GLU A 32 10.36 -19.08 -8.27
C GLU A 32 10.79 -20.04 -7.15
N ASP A 33 11.80 -19.64 -6.37
CA ASP A 33 12.31 -20.40 -5.22
C ASP A 33 11.53 -20.13 -3.92
N GLY A 34 10.54 -19.23 -3.95
CA GLY A 34 9.74 -18.83 -2.83
C GLY A 34 10.39 -17.78 -1.91
N ALA A 35 11.54 -17.22 -2.32
CA ALA A 35 12.17 -16.14 -1.55
C ALA A 35 11.43 -14.81 -1.76
N VAL A 36 11.23 -14.07 -0.66
CA VAL A 36 10.55 -12.78 -0.71
C VAL A 36 11.42 -11.75 -1.41
N VAL A 37 10.95 -11.23 -2.54
CA VAL A 37 11.61 -10.17 -3.32
C VAL A 37 11.00 -8.79 -3.10
N PHE A 38 9.71 -8.73 -2.73
CA PHE A 38 9.04 -7.49 -2.42
C PHE A 38 8.03 -7.69 -1.28
N GLN A 39 8.22 -6.96 -0.19
CA GLN A 39 7.39 -7.11 1.00
C GLN A 39 6.09 -6.33 0.90
N HIS A 40 4.99 -6.86 1.45
CA HIS A 40 3.68 -6.18 1.45
C HIS A 40 3.69 -4.79 2.12
N PRO A 41 4.48 -4.49 3.18
CA PRO A 41 4.55 -3.13 3.71
C PRO A 41 5.17 -2.14 2.71
N TRP A 42 6.09 -2.62 1.84
CA TRP A 42 6.67 -1.80 0.79
C TRP A 42 5.65 -1.47 -0.30
N LEU A 43 4.82 -2.45 -0.70
CA LEU A 43 3.71 -2.22 -1.63
C LEU A 43 2.77 -1.11 -1.14
N ARG A 44 2.38 -1.17 0.13
CA ARG A 44 1.52 -0.15 0.74
C ARG A 44 2.18 1.22 0.80
N LEU A 45 3.50 1.28 1.05
CA LEU A 45 4.26 2.52 0.99
C LEU A 45 4.33 3.06 -0.43
N CYS A 46 4.57 2.21 -1.43
CA CYS A 46 4.59 2.59 -2.85
C CYS A 46 3.24 3.18 -3.30
N ARG A 47 2.12 2.51 -2.99
CA ARG A 47 0.76 3.05 -3.21
C ARG A 47 0.63 4.47 -2.65
N ARG A 48 1.09 4.66 -1.40
CA ARG A 48 1.01 5.94 -0.72
C ARG A 48 1.88 7.00 -1.37
N ILE A 49 3.13 6.67 -1.72
CA ILE A 49 4.06 7.61 -2.39
C ILE A 49 3.44 8.12 -3.69
N VAL A 50 2.95 7.23 -4.55
CA VAL A 50 2.36 7.61 -5.85
C VAL A 50 1.11 8.44 -5.64
N ARG A 51 0.18 8.02 -4.78
CA ARG A 51 -1.04 8.77 -4.51
C ARG A 51 -0.77 10.14 -3.91
N ASP A 52 0.09 10.22 -2.88
CA ASP A 52 0.38 11.47 -2.19
C ASP A 52 1.09 12.45 -3.14
N TYR A 53 1.95 11.96 -4.05
CA TYR A 53 2.58 12.76 -5.08
C TYR A 53 1.59 13.26 -6.14
N LYS A 54 0.77 12.36 -6.71
CA LYS A 54 -0.14 12.69 -7.82
C LYS A 54 -1.34 13.53 -7.41
N PHE A 55 -1.90 13.26 -6.22
CA PHE A 55 -3.22 13.79 -5.86
C PHE A 55 -3.23 14.66 -4.59
N ARG A 56 -2.13 14.68 -3.81
CA ARG A 56 -2.10 15.39 -2.53
C ARG A 56 -0.98 16.41 -2.42
N GLY A 57 -0.21 16.62 -3.50
CA GLY A 57 0.88 17.61 -3.55
C GLY A 57 2.02 17.35 -2.56
N SER A 58 2.17 16.09 -2.10
CA SER A 58 3.24 15.70 -1.16
C SER A 58 4.34 14.96 -1.90
N ASP A 59 5.60 15.31 -1.65
CA ASP A 59 6.74 14.60 -2.23
C ASP A 59 7.03 13.27 -1.50
N ALA A 60 7.89 12.44 -2.12
CA ALA A 60 8.28 11.16 -1.54
C ALA A 60 9.01 11.31 -0.20
N ASN A 61 9.80 12.39 -0.04
CA ASN A 61 10.51 12.68 1.20
C ASN A 61 9.54 12.90 2.38
N PHE A 62 8.46 13.67 2.16
CA PHE A 62 7.43 13.87 3.17
C PHE A 62 6.73 12.55 3.52
N THR A 63 6.33 11.76 2.51
CA THR A 63 5.65 10.49 2.72
C THR A 63 6.52 9.49 3.49
N LEU A 64 7.81 9.38 3.14
CA LEU A 64 8.76 8.52 3.86
C LEU A 64 8.99 8.97 5.31
N LYS A 65 9.11 10.28 5.54
CA LYS A 65 9.24 10.84 6.90
C LYS A 65 8.02 10.50 7.77
N MET A 66 6.82 10.49 7.19
CA MET A 66 5.59 10.17 7.90
C MET A 66 5.33 8.68 8.06
N TRP A 67 5.98 7.82 7.28
CA TRP A 67 5.73 6.38 7.26
C TRP A 67 5.85 5.69 8.62
N PRO A 68 6.86 5.96 9.46
CA PRO A 68 6.93 5.37 10.81
C PRO A 68 5.71 5.69 11.68
N ASN A 69 5.13 6.89 11.56
CA ASN A 69 3.92 7.27 12.29
C ASN A 69 2.70 6.50 11.79
N VAL A 70 2.61 6.28 10.47
CA VAL A 70 1.55 5.44 9.87
C VAL A 70 1.64 4.01 10.41
N ARG A 71 2.82 3.41 10.40
CA ARG A 71 3.07 2.06 10.94
C ARG A 71 2.75 1.96 12.43
N ARG A 72 3.10 2.99 13.19
CA ARG A 72 2.76 3.07 14.60
C ARG A 72 1.25 3.14 14.81
N GLY A 73 0.54 3.95 14.01
CA GLY A 73 -0.92 4.05 14.06
C GLY A 73 -1.60 2.71 13.76
N GLU A 74 -1.13 1.98 12.74
CA GLU A 74 -1.62 0.64 12.42
C GLU A 74 -1.44 -0.34 13.59
N LYS A 75 -0.25 -0.34 14.19
CA LYS A 75 0.07 -1.21 15.33
C LYS A 75 -0.81 -0.91 16.55
N LEU A 76 -1.14 0.34 16.80
CA LEU A 76 -1.90 0.75 17.97
C LEU A 76 -3.41 0.67 17.77
N TYR A 77 -3.91 1.00 16.57
CA TYR A 77 -5.34 1.25 16.35
C TYR A 77 -6.02 0.29 15.37
N ILE A 78 -5.25 -0.53 14.64
CA ILE A 78 -5.80 -1.51 13.69
C ILE A 78 -5.46 -2.94 14.13
N SER A 79 -4.17 -3.23 14.29
CA SER A 79 -3.70 -4.60 14.53
C SER A 79 -4.33 -5.29 15.73
N PRO A 80 -4.58 -4.62 16.88
CA PRO A 80 -5.23 -5.26 18.03
C PRO A 80 -6.66 -5.67 17.79
N TYR A 81 -7.34 -5.04 16.82
CA TYR A 81 -8.77 -5.22 16.57
C TYR A 81 -9.09 -5.99 15.29
N LYS A 82 -8.09 -6.39 14.51
CA LYS A 82 -8.29 -7.11 13.24
C LYS A 82 -9.02 -8.45 13.43
N GLU A 83 -8.82 -9.10 14.59
CA GLU A 83 -9.52 -10.35 14.96
C GLU A 83 -11.03 -10.15 15.18
N ASN A 84 -11.51 -8.91 15.32
CA ASN A 84 -12.93 -8.57 15.39
C ASN A 84 -13.61 -8.59 14.00
N ALA A 85 -12.85 -8.75 12.92
CA ALA A 85 -13.42 -8.81 11.57
C ALA A 85 -14.04 -10.18 11.27
N ASP A 86 -15.24 -10.16 10.68
CA ASP A 86 -15.91 -11.37 10.19
C ASP A 86 -15.24 -11.90 8.91
N LEU A 87 -14.61 -11.00 8.12
CA LEU A 87 -13.87 -11.34 6.92
C LEU A 87 -12.59 -10.48 6.82
N MET A 88 -11.48 -11.15 6.51
CA MET A 88 -10.23 -10.50 6.12
C MET A 88 -10.03 -10.64 4.61
N PHE A 89 -9.97 -9.50 3.92
CA PHE A 89 -9.77 -9.45 2.47
C PHE A 89 -8.37 -8.93 2.13
N ASP A 90 -7.61 -9.71 1.35
CA ASP A 90 -6.33 -9.26 0.80
C ASP A 90 -6.56 -8.49 -0.49
N SER A 91 -6.21 -7.22 -0.49
CA SER A 91 -6.33 -6.33 -1.65
C SER A 91 -5.05 -6.22 -2.49
N SER A 92 -4.10 -7.12 -2.31
CA SER A 92 -2.91 -7.20 -3.16
C SER A 92 -3.29 -7.70 -4.56
N LEU A 93 -2.79 -7.03 -5.59
CA LEU A 93 -2.93 -7.46 -6.98
C LEU A 93 -1.59 -8.04 -7.46
N PRO A 94 -1.59 -9.13 -8.24
CA PRO A 94 -0.35 -9.80 -8.68
C PRO A 94 0.57 -8.91 -9.52
N ASP A 95 -0.01 -8.03 -10.32
CA ASP A 95 0.66 -7.14 -11.28
C ASP A 95 1.05 -5.77 -10.68
N GLU A 96 0.58 -5.47 -9.49
CA GLU A 96 0.60 -4.12 -8.94
C GLU A 96 2.01 -3.57 -8.72
N VAL A 97 2.95 -4.40 -8.25
CA VAL A 97 4.34 -3.98 -8.02
C VAL A 97 5.00 -3.59 -9.34
N ALA A 98 4.75 -4.38 -10.41
CA ALA A 98 5.24 -4.11 -11.76
C ALA A 98 4.67 -2.81 -12.34
N VAL A 99 3.38 -2.53 -12.07
CA VAL A 99 2.68 -1.30 -12.50
C VAL A 99 3.17 -0.08 -11.74
N LEU A 100 3.42 -0.20 -10.43
CA LEU A 100 3.86 0.93 -9.61
C LEU A 100 5.33 1.30 -9.81
N LYS A 101 6.17 0.36 -10.29
CA LYS A 101 7.60 0.57 -10.48
C LYS A 101 7.94 1.86 -11.25
N PRO A 102 7.40 2.14 -12.47
CA PRO A 102 7.75 3.32 -13.24
C PRO A 102 7.34 4.63 -12.58
N PHE A 103 6.38 4.61 -11.64
CA PHE A 103 5.96 5.79 -10.89
C PHE A 103 6.80 6.00 -9.62
N VAL A 104 7.20 4.93 -8.94
CA VAL A 104 7.88 5.01 -7.65
C VAL A 104 9.38 5.22 -7.80
N VAL A 105 10.04 4.48 -8.71
CA VAL A 105 11.50 4.50 -8.86
C VAL A 105 12.04 5.91 -9.06
N PRO A 106 11.53 6.74 -10.00
CA PRO A 106 12.05 8.09 -10.19
C PRO A 106 11.89 9.00 -8.96
N LEU A 107 10.82 8.78 -8.17
CA LEU A 107 10.57 9.57 -6.95
C LEU A 107 11.53 9.19 -5.81
N LEU A 108 11.93 7.93 -5.73
CA LEU A 108 12.90 7.47 -4.72
C LEU A 108 14.34 7.80 -5.13
N GLU A 109 14.69 7.66 -6.40
CA GLU A 109 16.03 8.01 -6.93
C GLU A 109 16.34 9.50 -6.84
N ALA A 110 15.31 10.37 -6.83
CA ALA A 110 15.47 11.80 -6.60
C ALA A 110 15.89 12.15 -5.16
N LEU A 111 15.84 11.20 -4.24
CA LEU A 111 16.25 11.40 -2.84
C LEU A 111 17.76 11.13 -2.68
N PRO A 112 18.42 11.79 -1.70
CA PRO A 112 19.79 11.43 -1.35
C PRO A 112 19.89 9.94 -0.96
N GLN A 113 20.83 9.23 -1.56
CA GLN A 113 21.09 7.82 -1.26
C GLN A 113 21.39 7.63 0.24
N GLY A 114 20.87 6.54 0.83
CA GLY A 114 21.04 6.23 2.25
C GLY A 114 20.25 7.09 3.21
N LYS A 115 19.44 8.04 2.71
CA LYS A 115 18.61 8.89 3.58
C LYS A 115 17.50 8.10 4.28
N TYR A 116 16.92 7.13 3.58
CA TYR A 116 15.90 6.24 4.10
C TYR A 116 16.22 4.80 3.69
N GLU A 117 16.64 3.96 4.62
CA GLU A 117 16.96 2.55 4.38
C GLU A 117 15.82 1.81 3.65
N ILE A 118 14.57 2.08 4.03
CA ILE A 118 13.40 1.48 3.37
C ILE A 118 13.28 1.89 1.89
N ALA A 119 13.73 3.08 1.50
CA ALA A 119 13.71 3.50 0.09
C ALA A 119 14.76 2.72 -0.71
N ASP A 120 15.95 2.54 -0.15
CA ASP A 120 17.03 1.76 -0.76
C ASP A 120 16.61 0.28 -0.88
N ASP A 121 15.93 -0.28 0.12
CA ASP A 121 15.37 -1.64 0.09
C ASP A 121 14.34 -1.82 -1.00
N ILE A 122 13.41 -0.87 -1.14
CA ILE A 122 12.39 -0.87 -2.19
C ILE A 122 13.03 -0.81 -3.57
N LEU A 123 14.02 0.06 -3.78
CA LEU A 123 14.74 0.15 -5.05
C LEU A 123 15.41 -1.18 -5.40
N ARG A 124 16.11 -1.83 -4.45
CA ARG A 124 16.68 -3.18 -4.65
C ARG A 124 15.61 -4.22 -4.98
N GLY A 125 14.46 -4.17 -4.33
CA GLY A 125 13.34 -5.06 -4.64
C GLY A 125 12.84 -4.86 -6.08
N PHE A 126 12.76 -3.63 -6.54
CA PHE A 126 12.35 -3.32 -7.90
C PHE A 126 13.33 -3.77 -8.98
N GLU A 127 14.64 -3.94 -8.70
CA GLU A 127 15.60 -4.46 -9.67
C GLU A 127 15.20 -5.84 -10.21
N ARG A 128 14.48 -6.64 -9.40
CA ARG A 128 14.03 -8.00 -9.73
C ARG A 128 12.62 -8.04 -10.33
N ILE A 129 11.96 -6.90 -10.53
CA ILE A 129 10.59 -6.80 -11.04
C ILE A 129 10.63 -6.20 -12.44
N GLU A 130 10.00 -6.85 -13.40
CA GLU A 130 9.79 -6.27 -14.74
C GLU A 130 8.74 -5.15 -14.67
N ILE A 131 8.80 -4.22 -15.62
CA ILE A 131 7.82 -3.13 -15.73
C ILE A 131 6.60 -3.66 -16.48
N MET A 132 5.41 -3.34 -15.95
CA MET A 132 4.16 -3.48 -16.70
C MET A 132 3.68 -2.10 -17.16
N GLU A 133 3.45 -1.97 -18.46
CA GLU A 133 2.97 -0.72 -19.06
C GLU A 133 1.56 -0.36 -18.57
N GLU A 134 1.36 0.91 -18.26
CA GLU A 134 0.06 1.43 -17.79
C GLU A 134 -1.10 1.12 -18.77
N SER A 135 -0.81 1.07 -20.07
CA SER A 135 -1.78 0.74 -21.14
C SER A 135 -2.38 -0.65 -21.00
N ASN A 136 -1.69 -1.58 -20.33
CA ASN A 136 -2.15 -2.94 -20.10
C ASN A 136 -3.10 -3.05 -18.89
N ILE A 137 -3.32 -1.96 -18.15
CA ILE A 137 -4.12 -1.96 -16.93
C ILE A 137 -5.54 -1.52 -17.22
N ALA A 138 -6.49 -2.39 -16.93
CA ALA A 138 -7.91 -2.08 -17.10
C ALA A 138 -8.32 -0.82 -16.34
N PRO A 139 -9.19 0.05 -16.89
CA PRO A 139 -9.68 1.24 -16.18
C PRO A 139 -10.46 0.92 -14.90
N SER A 140 -10.97 -0.32 -14.76
CA SER A 140 -11.63 -0.82 -13.55
C SER A 140 -10.69 -1.44 -12.52
N SER A 141 -9.39 -1.51 -12.79
CA SER A 141 -8.42 -2.04 -11.82
C SER A 141 -8.30 -1.14 -10.60
N LEU A 142 -8.22 -1.75 -9.40
CA LEU A 142 -8.02 -1.02 -8.15
C LEU A 142 -6.70 -0.23 -8.13
N VAL A 143 -5.67 -0.67 -8.86
CA VAL A 143 -4.40 0.07 -8.93
C VAL A 143 -4.57 1.48 -9.52
N ARG A 144 -5.62 1.69 -10.32
CA ARG A 144 -5.97 2.99 -10.88
C ARG A 144 -6.28 4.06 -9.83
N GLU A 145 -6.69 3.68 -8.63
CA GLU A 145 -6.82 4.60 -7.49
C GLU A 145 -5.51 5.35 -7.20
N PHE A 146 -4.37 4.70 -7.43
CA PHE A 146 -3.04 5.25 -7.11
C PHE A 146 -2.39 5.93 -8.31
N ILE A 147 -2.54 5.34 -9.52
CA ILE A 147 -1.89 5.85 -10.74
C ILE A 147 -2.77 6.77 -11.58
N GLY A 148 -4.07 6.79 -11.33
CA GLY A 148 -5.05 7.59 -12.08
C GLY A 148 -5.73 6.80 -13.21
N GLY A 149 -6.72 7.44 -13.86
CA GLY A 149 -7.46 6.84 -14.97
C GLY A 149 -8.48 5.77 -14.55
N SER A 150 -8.95 5.81 -13.30
CA SER A 150 -10.03 4.94 -12.82
C SER A 150 -11.38 5.34 -13.43
N ILE A 151 -12.23 4.33 -13.73
CA ILE A 151 -13.65 4.57 -14.05
C ILE A 151 -14.49 4.88 -12.82
N TYR A 152 -13.97 4.60 -11.62
CA TYR A 152 -14.66 4.90 -10.37
C TYR A 152 -14.36 6.32 -9.93
N PRO A 153 -15.37 7.06 -9.42
CA PRO A 153 -15.13 8.39 -8.86
C PRO A 153 -14.22 8.30 -7.63
N SER A 154 -13.25 9.21 -7.54
CA SER A 154 -12.34 9.36 -6.39
C SER A 154 -12.91 10.32 -5.36
#